data_258c1118a651ad53f9782d0a93017a11
#
_entry.id   258c1118a651ad53f9782d0a93017a11
#
_cell.length_a   1.000
_cell.length_b   1.000
_cell.length_c   1.000
_cell.angle_alpha   90.00
_cell.angle_beta   90.00
_cell.angle_gamma   90.00
#
_symmetry.space_group_name_H-M   'P 1'
#
loop_
_entity.id
_entity.type
_entity.pdbx_description
1 polymer ?
#
loop_
_entity_poly.entity_id
_entity_poly.type
_entity_poly.pdbx_seq_one_letter_code
_entity_poly.pdbx_strand_id
1 'polypeptide(L)'
;MPFFAYFCADFGWSVPTHNPPSRAHHKASAMKQTKKRTIDIQFVTACISTSLVLLLLGAVVLVVLSANSLSEHVRENLELSLLLNDNAEKTGVDHIVRHVEAQHYTKEVRYISKEDILTEQTSSLGLDPTEFLGYNPYTASIEIKLKADYANTDSIMLINNRLMRYTQIREISYPSELMDNVNENIRKISVLLLALALALSLISFALINNT
;
A
#
# COMPACT_ATOMS: atom_id res chain seq x y z
N MET A 1 17.67 23.08 -8.09
CA MET A 1 16.30 23.57 -7.90
C MET A 1 15.96 24.63 -8.94
N PRO A 2 15.70 24.30 -10.21
CA PRO A 2 15.35 25.29 -11.23
C PRO A 2 13.84 25.41 -11.51
N PHE A 3 12.98 24.68 -10.81
CA PHE A 3 11.52 24.69 -11.07
C PHE A 3 10.78 25.94 -10.58
N PHE A 4 11.37 26.69 -9.64
CA PHE A 4 10.74 27.89 -9.07
C PHE A 4 10.91 29.15 -9.94
N ALA A 5 11.89 29.15 -10.85
CA ALA A 5 12.15 30.32 -11.70
C ALA A 5 11.21 30.42 -12.93
N TYR A 6 10.62 29.31 -13.37
CA TYR A 6 9.71 29.32 -14.52
C TYR A 6 8.27 29.70 -14.19
N PHE A 7 7.86 29.61 -12.92
CA PHE A 7 6.49 29.92 -12.52
C PHE A 7 6.21 31.42 -12.38
N CYS A 8 7.25 32.26 -12.26
CA CYS A 8 7.10 33.72 -12.16
C CYS A 8 7.10 34.45 -13.51
N ALA A 9 7.44 33.78 -14.61
CA ALA A 9 7.57 34.44 -15.92
C ALA A 9 6.25 34.50 -16.73
N ASP A 10 5.27 33.67 -16.42
CA ASP A 10 4.01 33.58 -17.21
C ASP A 10 2.85 34.40 -16.66
N PHE A 11 3.01 35.08 -15.53
CA PHE A 11 2.00 36.03 -15.03
C PHE A 11 2.39 37.46 -15.44
N GLY A 12 1.95 37.84 -16.66
CA GLY A 12 2.14 39.16 -17.26
C GLY A 12 1.57 40.28 -16.38
N TRP A 13 2.36 40.81 -15.49
CA TRP A 13 2.06 42.05 -14.79
C TRP A 13 2.73 43.20 -15.53
N SER A 14 1.92 43.96 -16.30
CA SER A 14 2.32 45.22 -16.95
C SER A 14 2.52 46.27 -15.87
N VAL A 15 3.75 46.79 -15.80
CA VAL A 15 4.12 47.91 -14.98
C VAL A 15 3.59 49.20 -15.63
N PRO A 16 2.80 50.06 -14.98
CA PRO A 16 2.40 51.34 -15.56
C PRO A 16 3.57 52.32 -15.55
N THR A 17 3.97 52.77 -16.72
CA THR A 17 4.93 53.88 -16.91
C THR A 17 4.24 55.20 -16.62
N HIS A 18 4.62 55.85 -15.51
CA HIS A 18 4.21 57.20 -15.21
C HIS A 18 5.33 58.19 -15.54
N ASN A 19 5.06 59.10 -16.47
CA ASN A 19 5.90 60.23 -16.80
C ASN A 19 5.90 61.29 -15.70
N PRO A 20 7.04 61.93 -15.38
CA PRO A 20 7.10 62.99 -14.34
C PRO A 20 6.78 64.36 -14.88
N PRO A 21 6.08 65.24 -14.14
CA PRO A 21 6.06 66.66 -14.42
C PRO A 21 7.23 67.38 -13.71
N SER A 22 7.62 68.48 -14.34
CA SER A 22 8.77 69.35 -14.11
C SER A 22 8.79 70.06 -12.77
N ARG A 23 10.01 70.29 -12.27
CA ARG A 23 10.60 71.34 -11.43
C ARG A 23 9.70 72.18 -10.52
N ALA A 24 9.98 72.05 -9.24
CA ALA A 24 10.06 73.20 -8.33
C ALA A 24 11.03 72.89 -7.14
N HIS A 25 11.93 73.81 -6.89
CA HIS A 25 12.91 73.81 -5.84
C HIS A 25 12.24 73.81 -4.46
N HIS A 26 12.57 72.85 -3.57
CA HIS A 26 12.62 73.13 -2.14
C HIS A 26 13.62 72.19 -1.46
N LYS A 27 14.56 72.78 -0.72
CA LYS A 27 15.45 72.11 0.21
C LYS A 27 14.63 71.33 1.23
N ALA A 28 14.83 70.07 1.30
CA ALA A 28 14.44 69.27 2.45
C ALA A 28 15.46 68.13 2.63
N SER A 29 16.00 68.12 3.79
CA SER A 29 16.95 67.22 4.41
C SER A 29 16.78 65.77 3.96
N ALA A 30 17.90 65.16 3.57
CA ALA A 30 18.03 63.74 3.30
C ALA A 30 17.69 62.91 4.56
N MET A 31 16.42 62.60 4.69
CA MET A 31 16.00 61.53 5.57
C MET A 31 16.16 60.22 4.78
N LYS A 32 17.27 59.54 5.08
CA LYS A 32 17.59 58.19 4.59
C LYS A 32 16.50 57.27 5.11
N GLN A 33 15.40 57.12 4.37
CA GLN A 33 14.41 56.08 4.63
C GLN A 33 15.10 54.73 4.39
N THR A 34 15.55 54.12 5.46
CA THR A 34 15.83 52.70 5.49
C THR A 34 14.51 51.98 5.13
N LYS A 35 14.40 51.55 3.88
CA LYS A 35 13.34 50.68 3.42
C LYS A 35 13.43 49.39 4.24
N LYS A 36 12.77 49.36 5.41
CA LYS A 36 12.51 48.13 6.13
C LYS A 36 11.80 47.23 5.11
N ARG A 37 12.45 46.15 4.73
CA ARG A 37 11.81 45.03 4.08
C ARG A 37 10.75 44.52 5.05
N THR A 38 9.58 45.10 5.03
CA THR A 38 8.39 44.49 5.55
C THR A 38 8.18 43.32 4.59
N ILE A 39 8.60 42.12 5.00
CA ILE A 39 8.18 40.91 4.38
C ILE A 39 6.65 40.98 4.46
N ASP A 40 6.01 41.10 3.30
CA ASP A 40 4.56 41.23 3.26
C ASP A 40 3.99 40.00 3.94
N ILE A 41 3.27 40.22 5.04
CA ILE A 41 2.63 39.15 5.83
C ILE A 41 1.80 38.24 4.90
N GLN A 42 1.22 38.85 3.88
CA GLN A 42 0.47 38.18 2.83
C GLN A 42 1.31 37.17 2.05
N PHE A 43 2.56 37.51 1.69
CA PHE A 43 3.49 36.59 1.00
C PHE A 43 3.89 35.43 1.91
N VAL A 44 4.18 35.69 3.17
CA VAL A 44 4.54 34.63 4.15
C VAL A 44 3.37 33.69 4.36
N THR A 45 2.15 34.20 4.48
CA THR A 45 0.95 33.38 4.64
C THR A 45 0.69 32.51 3.42
N ALA A 46 0.85 33.06 2.22
CA ALA A 46 0.72 32.32 0.96
C ALA A 46 1.77 31.19 0.86
N CYS A 47 3.04 31.47 1.20
CA CYS A 47 4.10 30.45 1.20
C CYS A 47 3.84 29.33 2.20
N ILE A 48 3.38 29.66 3.41
CA ILE A 48 3.05 28.65 4.43
C ILE A 48 1.86 27.81 3.98
N SER A 49 0.81 28.44 3.43
CA SER A 49 -0.38 27.74 2.96
C SER A 49 -0.07 26.78 1.82
N THR A 50 0.68 27.22 0.80
CA THR A 50 1.07 26.36 -0.33
C THR A 50 1.99 25.23 0.10
N SER A 51 2.94 25.50 1.01
CA SER A 51 3.82 24.48 1.58
C SER A 51 3.03 23.40 2.34
N LEU A 52 2.05 23.81 3.14
CA LEU A 52 1.20 22.88 3.89
C LEU A 52 0.38 22.00 2.96
N VAL A 53 -0.22 22.56 1.90
CA VAL A 53 -0.99 21.79 0.92
C VAL A 53 -0.11 20.79 0.19
N LEU A 54 1.09 21.18 -0.25
CA LEU A 54 2.03 20.29 -0.89
C LEU A 54 2.52 19.17 0.04
N LEU A 55 2.73 19.47 1.31
CA LEU A 55 3.09 18.49 2.32
C LEU A 55 1.97 17.46 2.52
N LEU A 56 0.72 17.91 2.61
CA LEU A 56 -0.44 17.03 2.74
C LEU A 56 -0.63 16.15 1.49
N LEU A 57 -0.49 16.71 0.29
CA LEU A 57 -0.56 15.93 -0.93
C LEU A 57 0.56 14.88 -1.00
N GLY A 58 1.79 15.26 -0.63
CA GLY A 58 2.91 14.32 -0.54
C GLY A 58 2.67 13.20 0.45
N ALA A 59 2.10 13.52 1.63
CA ALA A 59 1.74 12.52 2.63
C ALA A 59 0.67 11.55 2.12
N VAL A 60 -0.36 12.04 1.43
CA VAL A 60 -1.40 11.19 0.82
C VAL A 60 -0.80 10.22 -0.20
N VAL A 61 0.06 10.71 -1.12
CA VAL A 61 0.74 9.85 -2.10
C VAL A 61 1.60 8.79 -1.41
N LEU A 62 2.34 9.18 -0.38
CA LEU A 62 3.19 8.26 0.38
C LEU A 62 2.35 7.15 1.05
N VAL A 63 1.22 7.50 1.67
CA VAL A 63 0.32 6.53 2.29
C VAL A 63 -0.27 5.56 1.25
N VAL A 64 -0.68 6.06 0.08
CA VAL A 64 -1.21 5.20 -1.01
C VAL A 64 -0.16 4.21 -1.48
N LEU A 65 1.07 4.67 -1.74
CA LEU A 65 2.16 3.79 -2.19
C LEU A 65 2.52 2.76 -1.11
N SER A 66 2.58 3.18 0.16
CA SER A 66 2.86 2.27 1.28
C SER A 66 1.75 1.24 1.47
N ALA A 67 0.48 1.62 1.34
CA ALA A 67 -0.65 0.71 1.46
C ALA A 67 -0.64 -0.37 0.36
N ASN A 68 -0.32 0.00 -0.89
CA ASN A 68 -0.21 -0.95 -1.98
C ASN A 68 0.94 -1.96 -1.75
N SER A 69 2.12 -1.48 -1.36
CA SER A 69 3.27 -2.35 -1.06
C SER A 69 3.00 -3.29 0.12
N LEU A 70 2.35 -2.80 1.18
CA LEU A 70 1.96 -3.62 2.32
C LEU A 70 0.93 -4.68 1.93
N SER A 71 -0.04 -4.33 1.09
CA SER A 71 -1.04 -5.26 0.56
C SER A 71 -0.41 -6.40 -0.23
N GLU A 72 0.52 -6.07 -1.12
CA GLU A 72 1.25 -7.06 -1.91
C GLU A 72 2.02 -8.01 -0.99
N HIS A 73 2.73 -7.47 -0.02
CA HIS A 73 3.50 -8.27 0.95
C HIS A 73 2.60 -9.19 1.80
N VAL A 74 1.45 -8.72 2.26
CA VAL A 74 0.48 -9.55 2.99
C VAL A 74 -0.07 -10.66 2.10
N ARG A 75 -0.44 -10.34 0.87
CA ARG A 75 -0.97 -11.33 -0.09
C ARG A 75 0.05 -12.40 -0.44
N GLU A 76 1.32 -12.06 -0.59
CA GLU A 76 2.39 -13.02 -0.90
C GLU A 76 2.73 -13.96 0.27
N ASN A 77 2.37 -13.57 1.51
CA ASN A 77 2.54 -14.40 2.70
C ASN A 77 1.29 -15.23 3.05
N LEU A 78 0.22 -15.11 2.25
CA LEU A 78 -0.95 -15.98 2.42
C LEU A 78 -0.64 -17.38 1.89
N GLU A 79 -0.82 -18.35 2.76
CA GLU A 79 -0.58 -19.76 2.49
C GLU A 79 -1.90 -20.49 2.27
N LEU A 80 -1.93 -21.33 1.23
CA LEU A 80 -2.99 -22.26 0.94
C LEU A 80 -2.53 -23.64 1.40
N SER A 81 -3.16 -24.20 2.43
CA SER A 81 -2.78 -25.49 2.99
C SER A 81 -3.67 -26.61 2.41
N LEU A 82 -3.07 -27.54 1.69
CA LEU A 82 -3.72 -28.75 1.18
C LEU A 82 -3.54 -29.87 2.22
N LEU A 83 -4.57 -30.19 2.96
CA LEU A 83 -4.57 -31.29 3.90
C LEU A 83 -4.69 -32.62 3.13
N LEU A 84 -3.76 -33.53 3.33
CA LEU A 84 -3.71 -34.81 2.65
C LEU A 84 -4.54 -35.87 3.38
N ASN A 85 -4.98 -36.87 2.65
CA ASN A 85 -5.56 -38.07 3.25
C ASN A 85 -4.48 -38.89 3.97
N ASP A 86 -4.80 -39.51 5.10
CA ASP A 86 -3.87 -40.35 5.87
C ASP A 86 -3.27 -41.50 5.07
N ASN A 87 -4.00 -41.97 4.03
CA ASN A 87 -3.58 -43.04 3.12
C ASN A 87 -2.99 -42.50 1.82
N ALA A 88 -2.62 -41.23 1.74
CA ALA A 88 -2.05 -40.63 0.54
C ALA A 88 -0.70 -41.30 0.19
N GLU A 89 -0.62 -41.90 -0.99
CA GLU A 89 0.60 -42.53 -1.46
C GLU A 89 1.65 -41.46 -1.79
N LYS A 90 2.88 -41.66 -1.34
CA LYS A 90 3.97 -40.71 -1.53
C LYS A 90 4.19 -40.30 -2.99
N THR A 91 4.08 -41.27 -3.89
CA THR A 91 4.17 -41.05 -5.36
C THR A 91 3.10 -40.08 -5.86
N GLY A 92 1.87 -40.20 -5.35
CA GLY A 92 0.78 -39.29 -5.67
C GLY A 92 0.99 -37.88 -5.10
N VAL A 93 1.51 -37.79 -3.89
CA VAL A 93 1.87 -36.50 -3.24
C VAL A 93 2.97 -35.81 -4.04
N ASP A 94 4.05 -36.51 -4.38
CA ASP A 94 5.16 -35.95 -5.17
C ASP A 94 4.68 -35.45 -6.56
N HIS A 95 3.71 -36.15 -7.15
CA HIS A 95 3.10 -35.71 -8.41
C HIS A 95 2.33 -34.40 -8.24
N ILE A 96 1.56 -34.23 -7.13
CA ILE A 96 0.82 -33.01 -6.84
C ILE A 96 1.80 -31.86 -6.60
N VAL A 97 2.85 -32.05 -5.80
CA VAL A 97 3.87 -31.06 -5.51
C VAL A 97 4.48 -30.53 -6.81
N ARG A 98 5.00 -31.42 -7.67
CA ARG A 98 5.60 -31.03 -8.97
C ARG A 98 4.60 -30.33 -9.90
N HIS A 99 3.34 -30.78 -9.89
CA HIS A 99 2.31 -30.18 -10.73
C HIS A 99 2.01 -28.76 -10.27
N VAL A 100 1.91 -28.54 -8.97
CA VAL A 100 1.63 -27.22 -8.37
C VAL A 100 2.83 -26.29 -8.50
N GLU A 101 4.06 -26.77 -8.30
CA GLU A 101 5.29 -26.00 -8.52
C GLU A 101 5.40 -25.45 -9.96
N ALA A 102 4.95 -26.26 -10.95
CA ALA A 102 4.99 -25.86 -12.35
C ALA A 102 3.91 -24.81 -12.72
N GLN A 103 2.99 -24.47 -11.82
CA GLN A 103 1.93 -23.51 -12.11
C GLN A 103 2.42 -22.08 -12.00
N HIS A 104 1.94 -21.22 -12.89
CA HIS A 104 2.32 -19.81 -12.96
C HIS A 104 1.84 -18.97 -11.76
N TYR A 105 0.81 -19.43 -11.04
CA TYR A 105 0.29 -18.78 -9.84
C TYR A 105 1.08 -19.10 -8.58
N THR A 106 1.94 -20.09 -8.61
CA THR A 106 2.70 -20.57 -7.47
C THR A 106 3.97 -19.76 -7.29
N LYS A 107 4.24 -19.34 -6.05
CA LYS A 107 5.47 -18.69 -5.62
C LYS A 107 6.41 -19.72 -4.97
N GLU A 108 5.89 -20.52 -4.06
CA GLU A 108 6.62 -21.52 -3.28
C GLU A 108 5.69 -22.67 -2.93
N VAL A 109 6.21 -23.90 -2.89
CA VAL A 109 5.50 -25.08 -2.40
C VAL A 109 6.36 -25.77 -1.35
N ARG A 110 5.74 -26.15 -0.23
CA ARG A 110 6.39 -26.88 0.84
C ARG A 110 5.53 -28.07 1.28
N TYR A 111 6.08 -29.27 1.23
CA TYR A 111 5.46 -30.44 1.86
C TYR A 111 5.88 -30.49 3.33
N ILE A 112 4.93 -30.69 4.23
CA ILE A 112 5.15 -30.83 5.65
C ILE A 112 4.56 -32.18 6.09
N SER A 113 5.41 -33.01 6.69
CA SER A 113 4.95 -34.28 7.24
C SER A 113 4.16 -34.07 8.54
N LYS A 114 3.36 -35.05 8.92
CA LYS A 114 2.62 -34.98 10.19
C LYS A 114 3.54 -34.95 11.41
N GLU A 115 4.73 -35.50 11.29
CA GLU A 115 5.78 -35.49 12.32
C GLU A 115 6.40 -34.09 12.46
N ASP A 116 6.64 -33.39 11.34
CA ASP A 116 7.17 -32.03 11.33
C ASP A 116 6.15 -31.05 11.94
N ILE A 117 4.85 -31.19 11.56
CA ILE A 117 3.77 -30.38 12.15
C ILE A 117 3.69 -30.61 13.67
N LEU A 118 3.75 -31.87 14.11
CA LEU A 118 3.73 -32.18 15.54
C LEU A 118 4.89 -31.50 16.27
N THR A 119 6.10 -31.58 15.71
CA THR A 119 7.30 -30.98 16.31
C THR A 119 7.20 -29.44 16.40
N GLU A 120 6.72 -28.81 15.32
CA GLU A 120 6.53 -27.37 15.25
C GLU A 120 5.46 -26.90 16.25
N GLN A 121 4.32 -27.59 16.32
CA GLN A 121 3.23 -27.26 17.22
C GLN A 121 3.62 -27.50 18.70
N THR A 122 4.31 -28.60 18.99
CA THR A 122 4.81 -28.89 20.33
C THR A 122 5.78 -27.81 20.80
N SER A 123 6.69 -27.36 19.94
CA SER A 123 7.63 -26.29 20.27
C SER A 123 6.93 -24.93 20.45
N SER A 124 5.87 -24.66 19.70
CA SER A 124 5.14 -23.40 19.77
C SER A 124 4.17 -23.33 20.96
N LEU A 125 3.48 -24.42 21.27
CA LEU A 125 2.49 -24.51 22.34
C LEU A 125 3.09 -24.90 23.67
N GLY A 126 4.30 -25.50 23.68
CA GLY A 126 4.94 -26.03 24.88
C GLY A 126 4.28 -27.29 25.43
N LEU A 127 3.39 -27.92 24.69
CA LEU A 127 2.63 -29.13 25.06
C LEU A 127 2.65 -30.10 23.90
N ASP A 128 2.91 -31.38 24.18
CA ASP A 128 2.80 -32.44 23.18
C ASP A 128 1.39 -33.05 23.22
N PRO A 129 0.58 -32.85 22.14
CA PRO A 129 -0.77 -33.39 22.09
C PRO A 129 -0.81 -34.92 22.13
N THR A 130 0.28 -35.61 21.76
CA THR A 130 0.33 -37.06 21.74
C THR A 130 0.35 -37.64 23.17
N GLU A 131 0.82 -36.89 24.17
CA GLU A 131 0.76 -37.31 25.56
C GLU A 131 -0.66 -37.47 26.10
N PHE A 132 -1.60 -36.64 25.60
CA PHE A 132 -3.00 -36.65 26.03
C PHE A 132 -3.88 -37.54 25.15
N LEU A 133 -3.62 -37.55 23.83
CA LEU A 133 -4.47 -38.25 22.85
C LEU A 133 -4.03 -39.67 22.57
N GLY A 134 -2.76 -40.02 22.86
CA GLY A 134 -2.17 -41.30 22.55
C GLY A 134 -1.84 -41.54 21.08
N TYR A 135 -2.10 -40.57 20.23
CA TYR A 135 -1.77 -40.61 18.79
C TYR A 135 -1.51 -39.18 18.27
N ASN A 136 -0.82 -39.09 17.11
CA ASN A 136 -0.59 -37.81 16.44
C ASN A 136 -1.89 -37.33 15.76
N PRO A 137 -2.51 -36.22 16.20
CA PRO A 137 -3.76 -35.72 15.60
C PRO A 137 -3.56 -34.98 14.28
N TYR A 138 -2.32 -34.67 13.92
CA TYR A 138 -2.02 -33.88 12.74
C TYR A 138 -1.96 -34.74 11.48
N THR A 139 -2.29 -34.11 10.36
CA THR A 139 -2.27 -34.72 9.03
C THR A 139 -1.23 -34.01 8.17
N ALA A 140 -0.51 -34.75 7.34
CA ALA A 140 0.45 -34.16 6.41
C ALA A 140 -0.23 -33.13 5.49
N SER A 141 0.48 -32.07 5.18
CA SER A 141 -0.03 -31.00 4.33
C SER A 141 0.97 -30.56 3.26
N ILE A 142 0.44 -29.97 2.19
CA ILE A 142 1.22 -29.23 1.18
C ILE A 142 0.83 -27.76 1.33
N GLU A 143 1.79 -26.93 1.69
CA GLU A 143 1.61 -25.49 1.77
C GLU A 143 2.03 -24.84 0.46
N ILE A 144 1.18 -23.97 -0.04
CA ILE A 144 1.38 -23.26 -1.30
C ILE A 144 1.30 -21.77 -1.01
N LYS A 145 2.39 -21.04 -1.24
CA LYS A 145 2.37 -19.58 -1.32
C LYS A 145 2.02 -19.15 -2.73
N LEU A 146 1.04 -18.29 -2.85
CA LEU A 146 0.61 -17.76 -4.13
C LEU A 146 1.37 -16.44 -4.44
N LYS A 147 1.51 -16.15 -5.73
CA LYS A 147 1.91 -14.80 -6.13
C LYS A 147 0.78 -13.81 -5.84
N ALA A 148 1.12 -12.57 -5.50
CA ALA A 148 0.16 -11.54 -5.07
C ALA A 148 -1.03 -11.36 -6.04
N ASP A 149 -0.81 -11.46 -7.34
CA ASP A 149 -1.85 -11.34 -8.37
C ASP A 149 -2.93 -12.42 -8.29
N TYR A 150 -2.58 -13.61 -7.76
CA TYR A 150 -3.47 -14.76 -7.60
C TYR A 150 -3.98 -14.95 -6.17
N ALA A 151 -3.49 -14.16 -5.23
CA ALA A 151 -3.93 -14.17 -3.84
C ALA A 151 -5.21 -13.32 -3.68
N ASN A 152 -6.29 -13.74 -4.34
CA ASN A 152 -7.63 -13.17 -4.26
C ASN A 152 -8.67 -14.28 -4.27
N THR A 153 -9.86 -13.98 -3.73
CA THR A 153 -10.94 -14.95 -3.52
C THR A 153 -11.34 -15.67 -4.80
N ASP A 154 -11.45 -14.96 -5.93
CA ASP A 154 -11.86 -15.56 -7.22
C ASP A 154 -10.82 -16.55 -7.75
N SER A 155 -9.53 -16.15 -7.72
CA SER A 155 -8.43 -17.01 -8.17
C SER A 155 -8.30 -18.25 -7.28
N ILE A 156 -8.41 -18.07 -5.96
CA ILE A 156 -8.33 -19.20 -5.02
C ILE A 156 -9.49 -20.16 -5.20
N MET A 157 -10.70 -19.67 -5.44
CA MET A 157 -11.85 -20.53 -5.73
C MET A 157 -11.60 -21.40 -6.98
N LEU A 158 -11.01 -20.83 -8.03
CA LEU A 158 -10.66 -21.58 -9.24
C LEU A 158 -9.55 -22.62 -8.99
N ILE A 159 -8.52 -22.22 -8.22
CA ILE A 159 -7.42 -23.10 -7.82
C ILE A 159 -7.95 -24.25 -6.96
N ASN A 160 -8.77 -23.93 -5.94
CA ASN A 160 -9.42 -24.88 -5.06
C ASN A 160 -10.22 -25.93 -5.85
N ASN A 161 -11.11 -25.51 -6.75
CA ASN A 161 -11.92 -26.39 -7.59
C ASN A 161 -11.07 -27.31 -8.49
N ARG A 162 -9.88 -26.87 -8.87
CA ARG A 162 -8.94 -27.64 -9.68
C ARG A 162 -8.18 -28.66 -8.83
N LEU A 163 -7.71 -28.25 -7.66
CA LEU A 163 -6.90 -29.09 -6.76
C LEU A 163 -7.75 -30.14 -6.04
N MET A 164 -9.00 -29.85 -5.70
CA MET A 164 -9.94 -30.83 -5.10
C MET A 164 -10.27 -32.02 -6.01
N ARG A 165 -9.81 -32.03 -7.25
CA ARG A 165 -9.93 -33.22 -8.13
C ARG A 165 -8.93 -34.33 -7.81
N TYR A 166 -7.88 -34.02 -7.03
CA TYR A 166 -6.92 -35.01 -6.59
C TYR A 166 -7.47 -35.78 -5.39
N THR A 167 -7.54 -37.11 -5.53
CA THR A 167 -8.07 -38.01 -4.48
C THR A 167 -7.22 -38.04 -3.21
N GLN A 168 -5.97 -37.62 -3.30
CA GLN A 168 -5.03 -37.50 -2.18
C GLN A 168 -5.33 -36.31 -1.26
N ILE A 169 -6.04 -35.30 -1.75
CA ILE A 169 -6.39 -34.11 -1.01
C ILE A 169 -7.72 -34.32 -0.29
N ARG A 170 -7.71 -34.18 1.03
CA ARG A 170 -8.90 -34.26 1.85
C ARG A 170 -9.65 -32.95 1.92
N GLU A 171 -8.90 -31.87 2.14
CA GLU A 171 -9.44 -30.53 2.36
C GLU A 171 -8.40 -29.48 1.97
N ILE A 172 -8.88 -28.32 1.57
CA ILE A 172 -8.03 -27.16 1.30
C ILE A 172 -8.43 -26.07 2.27
N SER A 173 -7.49 -25.69 3.14
CA SER A 173 -7.66 -24.62 4.12
C SER A 173 -6.94 -23.37 3.68
N TYR A 174 -7.61 -22.23 3.78
CA TYR A 174 -7.04 -20.92 3.53
C TYR A 174 -7.74 -19.86 4.40
N PRO A 175 -7.06 -18.81 4.82
CA PRO A 175 -7.64 -17.77 5.67
C PRO A 175 -8.53 -16.81 4.85
N SER A 176 -9.73 -17.29 4.45
CA SER A 176 -10.68 -16.54 3.61
C SER A 176 -11.06 -15.19 4.20
N GLU A 177 -11.28 -15.13 5.53
CA GLU A 177 -11.64 -13.88 6.21
C GLU A 177 -10.56 -12.81 6.12
N LEU A 178 -9.28 -13.21 6.17
CA LEU A 178 -8.16 -12.28 6.03
C LEU A 178 -8.08 -11.72 4.61
N MET A 179 -8.37 -12.55 3.62
CA MET A 179 -8.32 -12.15 2.20
C MET A 179 -9.42 -11.17 1.83
N ASP A 180 -10.64 -11.44 2.26
CA ASP A 180 -11.79 -10.58 1.99
C ASP A 180 -11.65 -9.24 2.72
N ASN A 181 -11.21 -9.26 3.97
CA ASN A 181 -10.94 -8.06 4.77
C ASN A 181 -9.81 -7.19 4.17
N VAL A 182 -8.73 -7.79 3.68
CA VAL A 182 -7.64 -7.05 3.03
C VAL A 182 -8.12 -6.37 1.75
N ASN A 183 -8.85 -7.06 0.89
CA ASN A 183 -9.38 -6.52 -0.36
C ASN A 183 -10.38 -5.38 -0.12
N GLU A 184 -11.32 -5.58 0.80
CA GLU A 184 -12.35 -4.59 1.11
C GLU A 184 -11.76 -3.34 1.79
N ASN A 185 -10.86 -3.53 2.73
CA ASN A 185 -10.21 -2.42 3.43
C ASN A 185 -9.34 -1.57 2.51
N ILE A 186 -8.58 -2.18 1.60
CA ILE A 186 -7.78 -1.45 0.61
C ILE A 186 -8.68 -0.63 -0.31
N ARG A 187 -9.79 -1.20 -0.78
CA ARG A 187 -10.74 -0.47 -1.61
C ARG A 187 -11.35 0.71 -0.87
N LYS A 188 -11.76 0.53 0.39
CA LYS A 188 -12.31 1.60 1.25
C LYS A 188 -11.28 2.71 1.48
N ILE A 189 -10.05 2.34 1.81
CA ILE A 189 -8.95 3.29 2.03
C ILE A 189 -8.64 4.07 0.75
N SER A 190 -8.57 3.41 -0.40
CA SER A 190 -8.31 4.05 -1.69
C SER A 190 -9.40 5.06 -2.07
N VAL A 191 -10.68 4.73 -1.86
CA VAL A 191 -11.81 5.64 -2.12
C VAL A 191 -11.77 6.83 -1.16
N LEU A 192 -11.48 6.61 0.12
CA LEU A 192 -11.35 7.68 1.11
C LEU A 192 -10.22 8.64 0.76
N LEU A 193 -9.05 8.09 0.39
CA LEU A 193 -7.89 8.89 -0.01
C LEU A 193 -8.14 9.69 -1.30
N LEU A 194 -8.84 9.10 -2.27
CA LEU A 194 -9.23 9.79 -3.49
C LEU A 194 -10.18 10.95 -3.20
N ALA A 195 -11.18 10.74 -2.34
CA ALA A 195 -12.11 11.80 -1.91
C ALA A 195 -11.37 12.92 -1.18
N LEU A 196 -10.43 12.59 -0.31
CA LEU A 196 -9.60 13.57 0.41
C LEU A 196 -8.72 14.36 -0.56
N ALA A 197 -8.08 13.70 -1.52
CA ALA A 197 -7.27 14.36 -2.54
C ALA A 197 -8.09 15.34 -3.40
N LEU A 198 -9.32 14.95 -3.79
CA LEU A 198 -10.26 15.82 -4.49
C LEU A 198 -10.65 17.03 -3.65
N ALA A 199 -10.98 16.85 -2.37
CA ALA A 199 -11.34 17.94 -1.47
C ALA A 199 -10.17 18.93 -1.31
N LEU A 200 -8.95 18.43 -1.07
CA LEU A 200 -7.76 19.27 -0.97
C LEU A 200 -7.46 20.03 -2.26
N SER A 201 -7.68 19.40 -3.42
CA SER A 201 -7.51 20.04 -4.73
C SER A 201 -8.52 21.19 -4.92
N LEU A 202 -9.78 20.99 -4.53
CA LEU A 202 -10.82 22.05 -4.61
C LEU A 202 -10.51 23.22 -3.66
N ILE A 203 -10.07 22.93 -2.44
CA ILE A 203 -9.67 23.95 -1.46
C ILE A 203 -8.48 24.73 -2.01
N SER A 204 -7.47 24.06 -2.56
CA SER A 204 -6.30 24.70 -3.18
C SER A 204 -6.71 25.61 -4.33
N PHE A 205 -7.59 25.15 -5.21
CA PHE A 205 -8.11 25.96 -6.31
C PHE A 205 -8.88 27.18 -5.83
N ALA A 206 -9.75 27.01 -4.81
CA ALA A 206 -10.50 28.13 -4.21
C ALA A 206 -9.58 29.17 -3.57
N LEU A 207 -8.51 28.74 -2.89
CA LEU A 207 -7.52 29.64 -2.31
C LEU A 207 -6.75 30.44 -3.37
N ILE A 208 -6.33 29.78 -4.44
CA ILE A 208 -5.64 30.43 -5.56
C ILE A 208 -6.55 31.48 -6.23
N ASN A 209 -7.83 31.15 -6.41
CA ASN A 209 -8.77 32.06 -7.06
C ASN A 209 -9.22 33.23 -6.16
N ASN A 210 -9.01 33.14 -4.85
CA ASN A 210 -9.38 34.18 -3.87
C ASN A 210 -8.18 35.07 -3.43
N THR A 211 -6.97 34.77 -3.95
CA THR A 211 -5.76 35.57 -3.70
C THR A 211 -5.45 36.48 -4.87
#